data_75fdb086a6ac18e1df76f25f6ee45ee2
#
_entry.id   75fdb086a6ac18e1df76f25f6ee45ee2
#
_cell.length_a   1.000
_cell.length_b   1.000
_cell.length_c   1.000
_cell.angle_alpha   90.00
_cell.angle_beta   90.00
_cell.angle_gamma   90.00
#
_symmetry.space_group_name_H-M   'P 1'
#
loop_
_entity.id
_entity.type
_entity.pdbx_description
1 polymer ?
#
loop_
_entity_poly.entity_id
_entity_poly.type
_entity_poly.pdbx_seq_one_letter_code
_entity_poly.pdbx_strand_id
1 'polypeptide(L)'
;TEAQWNVFCTFRDAFKKKCVEWSKFSSELDSLQKTAASSDTPPYNIETPVVYNTALDDITKDSVIKLIVIGDNPGKSEQLAVNSKYLVGQAGKIAEGFFRRNPELKIDFRKNVIILDKTPVHSAKTKHLNFIEHELKSKDSKACNLILESQIWMAQKTAELHKALYDAAVQEGLSKSDLPELWLVGYTELKKGGIFIPYKETLMKEYEGSDAWGKVFVFQH
;
A
#
# COMPACT_ATOMS: atom_id res chain seq x y z
N THR A 1 14.63 10.61 13.31
CA THR A 1 14.63 10.80 14.79
C THR A 1 14.06 9.61 15.53
N GLU A 2 14.23 9.59 16.85
CA GLU A 2 13.65 8.55 17.72
C GLU A 2 12.12 8.52 17.60
N ALA A 3 11.48 9.70 17.59
CA ALA A 3 10.03 9.80 17.46
C ALA A 3 9.52 9.22 16.13
N GLN A 4 10.16 9.56 15.01
CA GLN A 4 9.82 9.02 13.69
C GLN A 4 10.01 7.51 13.63
N TRP A 5 11.10 7.00 14.21
CA TRP A 5 11.39 5.58 14.27
C TRP A 5 10.33 4.80 15.05
N ASN A 6 9.93 5.32 16.21
CA ASN A 6 8.90 4.71 17.04
C ASN A 6 7.54 4.65 16.35
N VAL A 7 7.15 5.72 15.63
CA VAL A 7 5.91 5.75 14.83
C VAL A 7 5.97 4.72 13.71
N PHE A 8 7.09 4.66 12.99
CA PHE A 8 7.27 3.67 11.92
C PHE A 8 7.21 2.23 12.46
N CYS A 9 7.91 1.92 13.54
CA CYS A 9 7.86 0.59 14.17
C CYS A 9 6.44 0.21 14.60
N THR A 10 5.72 1.15 15.22
CA THR A 10 4.32 0.93 15.62
C THR A 10 3.43 0.60 14.41
N PHE A 11 3.57 1.35 13.32
CA PHE A 11 2.86 1.07 12.07
C PHE A 11 3.24 -0.32 11.51
N ARG A 12 4.54 -0.59 11.33
CA ARG A 12 5.05 -1.84 10.76
C ARG A 12 4.54 -3.06 11.52
N ASP A 13 4.66 -3.04 12.84
CA ASP A 13 4.31 -4.17 13.70
C ASP A 13 2.79 -4.39 13.73
N ALA A 14 1.99 -3.31 13.73
CA ALA A 14 0.54 -3.39 13.60
C ALA A 14 0.12 -3.93 12.23
N PHE A 15 0.77 -3.51 11.14
CA PHE A 15 0.48 -4.00 9.79
C PHE A 15 0.83 -5.49 9.65
N LYS A 16 1.98 -5.90 10.16
CA LYS A 16 2.40 -7.31 10.20
C LYS A 16 1.36 -8.18 10.92
N LYS A 17 0.90 -7.73 12.09
CA LYS A 17 -0.15 -8.40 12.85
C LYS A 17 -1.47 -8.49 12.06
N LYS A 18 -1.87 -7.42 11.40
CA LYS A 18 -3.09 -7.39 10.57
C LYS A 18 -2.99 -8.34 9.37
N CYS A 19 -1.87 -8.40 8.69
CA CYS A 19 -1.67 -9.37 7.61
C CYS A 19 -1.82 -10.81 8.10
N VAL A 20 -1.31 -11.14 9.31
CA VAL A 20 -1.50 -12.47 9.93
C VAL A 20 -2.99 -12.73 10.23
N GLU A 21 -3.73 -11.72 10.74
CA GLU A 21 -5.17 -11.84 11.00
C GLU A 21 -5.95 -12.10 9.70
N TRP A 22 -5.71 -11.33 8.65
CA TRP A 22 -6.38 -11.47 7.36
C TRP A 22 -5.97 -12.75 6.62
N SER A 23 -4.75 -13.25 6.82
CA SER A 23 -4.28 -14.50 6.22
C SER A 23 -5.03 -15.74 6.72
N LYS A 24 -5.83 -15.64 7.78
CA LYS A 24 -6.74 -16.71 8.21
C LYS A 24 -7.78 -17.07 7.14
N PHE A 25 -8.03 -16.16 6.20
CA PHE A 25 -8.95 -16.35 5.07
C PHE A 25 -8.23 -16.77 3.78
N SER A 26 -6.94 -17.10 3.82
CA SER A 26 -6.12 -17.39 2.64
C SER A 26 -6.68 -18.52 1.78
N SER A 27 -7.23 -19.59 2.38
CA SER A 27 -7.80 -20.71 1.64
C SER A 27 -9.00 -20.29 0.76
N GLU A 28 -9.87 -19.44 1.30
CA GLU A 28 -11.03 -18.91 0.57
C GLU A 28 -10.60 -17.90 -0.50
N LEU A 29 -9.68 -16.99 -0.16
CA LEU A 29 -9.12 -16.02 -1.08
C LEU A 29 -8.39 -16.65 -2.26
N ASP A 30 -7.56 -17.67 -2.03
CA ASP A 30 -6.83 -18.38 -3.10
C ASP A 30 -7.75 -18.91 -4.18
N SER A 31 -8.85 -19.57 -3.78
CA SER A 31 -9.86 -20.07 -4.71
C SER A 31 -10.51 -18.97 -5.54
N LEU A 32 -10.90 -17.86 -4.91
CA LEU A 32 -11.52 -16.72 -5.58
C LEU A 32 -10.54 -15.96 -6.48
N GLN A 33 -9.30 -15.79 -6.05
CA GLN A 33 -8.24 -15.16 -6.82
C GLN A 33 -7.92 -15.94 -8.10
N LYS A 34 -7.85 -17.28 -8.02
CA LYS A 34 -7.71 -18.17 -9.19
C LYS A 34 -8.89 -18.05 -10.14
N THR A 35 -10.10 -18.07 -9.62
CA THR A 35 -11.32 -17.93 -10.41
C THR A 35 -11.38 -16.57 -11.10
N ALA A 36 -11.11 -15.48 -10.37
CA ALA A 36 -11.09 -14.13 -10.94
C ALA A 36 -10.06 -13.98 -12.06
N ALA A 37 -8.90 -14.61 -11.92
CA ALA A 37 -7.82 -14.53 -12.91
C ALA A 37 -8.08 -15.39 -14.16
N SER A 38 -8.85 -16.47 -14.05
CA SER A 38 -8.98 -17.51 -15.10
C SER A 38 -9.50 -16.99 -16.44
N SER A 39 -10.26 -15.89 -16.44
CA SER A 39 -10.87 -15.33 -17.64
C SER A 39 -9.90 -14.50 -18.50
N ASP A 40 -8.84 -13.93 -17.93
CA ASP A 40 -8.02 -12.93 -18.62
C ASP A 40 -6.54 -12.90 -18.22
N THR A 41 -6.10 -13.89 -17.47
CA THR A 41 -4.73 -14.02 -17.00
C THR A 41 -4.25 -15.46 -17.18
N PRO A 42 -3.07 -15.69 -17.79
CA PRO A 42 -2.47 -17.02 -17.84
C PRO A 42 -2.33 -17.63 -16.43
N PRO A 43 -2.52 -18.95 -16.27
CA PRO A 43 -2.37 -19.63 -14.99
C PRO A 43 -1.06 -19.28 -14.30
N TYR A 44 -1.11 -19.04 -13.01
CA TYR A 44 0.05 -18.76 -12.16
C TYR A 44 -0.17 -19.33 -10.75
N ASN A 45 0.91 -19.58 -10.04
CA ASN A 45 0.82 -20.05 -8.64
C ASN A 45 0.52 -18.88 -7.70
N ILE A 46 -0.43 -19.09 -6.78
CA ILE A 46 -0.71 -18.17 -5.68
C ILE A 46 -0.10 -18.77 -4.44
N GLU A 47 0.88 -18.08 -3.88
CA GLU A 47 1.61 -18.50 -2.68
C GLU A 47 1.13 -17.73 -1.44
N THR A 48 0.81 -16.43 -1.62
CA THR A 48 0.43 -15.53 -0.53
C THR A 48 -0.80 -14.71 -0.92
N PRO A 49 -2.02 -15.17 -0.59
CA PRO A 49 -3.26 -14.45 -0.88
C PRO A 49 -3.38 -13.07 -0.20
N VAL A 50 -2.75 -12.90 0.96
CA VAL A 50 -2.61 -11.63 1.69
C VAL A 50 -1.13 -11.39 1.92
N VAL A 51 -0.59 -10.31 1.37
CA VAL A 51 0.86 -10.06 1.31
C VAL A 51 1.28 -9.01 2.35
N TYR A 52 2.16 -9.38 3.26
CA TYR A 52 2.91 -8.42 4.06
C TYR A 52 4.15 -7.97 3.28
N ASN A 53 4.39 -6.66 3.21
CA ASN A 53 5.57 -6.12 2.53
C ASN A 53 6.82 -6.25 3.42
N THR A 54 7.63 -7.28 3.20
CA THR A 54 8.87 -7.53 3.97
C THR A 54 9.93 -6.46 3.79
N ALA A 55 9.84 -5.59 2.76
CA ALA A 55 10.75 -4.45 2.62
C ALA A 55 10.64 -3.46 3.80
N LEU A 56 9.53 -3.48 4.54
CA LEU A 56 9.39 -2.69 5.76
C LEU A 56 10.33 -3.16 6.89
N ASP A 57 10.69 -4.44 6.90
CA ASP A 57 11.63 -5.00 7.87
C ASP A 57 13.10 -4.63 7.55
N ASP A 58 13.39 -4.19 6.31
CA ASP A 58 14.71 -3.71 5.89
C ASP A 58 14.97 -2.23 6.28
N ILE A 59 13.92 -1.49 6.68
CA ILE A 59 14.04 -0.09 7.13
C ILE A 59 14.60 -0.06 8.55
N THR A 60 15.66 0.74 8.74
CA THR A 60 16.35 0.92 10.02
C THR A 60 16.19 2.34 10.54
N LYS A 61 16.61 2.58 11.78
CA LYS A 61 16.60 3.91 12.40
C LYS A 61 17.42 4.93 11.62
N ASP A 62 18.44 4.48 10.88
CA ASP A 62 19.33 5.33 10.08
C ASP A 62 18.80 5.56 8.67
N SER A 63 17.70 4.92 8.29
CA SER A 63 17.08 5.09 6.97
C SER A 63 16.48 6.49 6.84
N VAL A 64 16.81 7.19 5.76
CA VAL A 64 16.24 8.50 5.43
C VAL A 64 15.02 8.30 4.53
N ILE A 65 13.83 8.44 5.09
CA ILE A 65 12.58 8.33 4.35
C ILE A 65 12.13 9.71 3.84
N LYS A 66 11.98 9.83 2.54
CA LYS A 66 11.55 11.06 1.86
C LYS A 66 10.14 10.96 1.27
N LEU A 67 9.66 9.74 1.07
CA LEU A 67 8.45 9.49 0.29
C LEU A 67 7.74 8.23 0.79
N ILE A 68 6.41 8.30 0.83
CA ILE A 68 5.53 7.14 0.94
C ILE A 68 4.82 6.97 -0.40
N VAL A 69 4.95 5.83 -1.05
CA VAL A 69 4.23 5.50 -2.30
C VAL A 69 3.15 4.47 -2.01
N ILE A 70 1.94 4.76 -2.46
CA ILE A 70 0.78 3.89 -2.29
C ILE A 70 0.36 3.32 -3.64
N GLY A 71 0.61 2.03 -3.85
CA GLY A 71 0.12 1.26 -4.98
C GLY A 71 -1.34 0.82 -4.82
N ASP A 72 -1.82 0.00 -5.74
CA ASP A 72 -3.20 -0.51 -5.68
C ASP A 72 -3.29 -1.74 -4.76
N ASN A 73 -2.69 -2.84 -5.16
CA ASN A 73 -2.68 -4.10 -4.43
C ASN A 73 -1.54 -4.99 -4.93
N PRO A 74 -1.08 -5.97 -4.14
CA PRO A 74 0.00 -6.86 -4.55
C PRO A 74 -0.36 -7.65 -5.80
N GLY A 75 0.47 -7.56 -6.84
CA GLY A 75 0.34 -8.30 -8.10
C GLY A 75 0.98 -9.69 -8.05
N LYS A 76 1.12 -10.33 -9.23
CA LYS A 76 1.63 -11.71 -9.34
C LYS A 76 3.05 -11.91 -8.81
N SER A 77 3.93 -10.94 -8.99
CA SER A 77 5.32 -11.03 -8.52
C SER A 77 5.43 -10.76 -7.03
N GLU A 78 4.62 -9.88 -6.50
CA GLU A 78 4.65 -9.42 -5.13
C GLU A 78 4.19 -10.50 -4.14
N GLN A 79 3.25 -11.36 -4.56
CA GLN A 79 2.69 -12.43 -3.71
C GLN A 79 3.56 -13.69 -3.65
N LEU A 80 4.61 -13.80 -4.46
CA LEU A 80 5.53 -14.92 -4.38
C LEU A 80 6.34 -14.84 -3.07
N ALA A 81 6.46 -15.95 -2.35
CA ALA A 81 7.18 -16.03 -1.07
C ALA A 81 8.64 -15.56 -1.19
N VAL A 82 9.27 -15.82 -2.34
CA VAL A 82 10.64 -15.36 -2.62
C VAL A 82 10.77 -13.84 -2.68
N ASN A 83 9.68 -13.14 -2.98
CA ASN A 83 9.65 -11.68 -3.03
C ASN A 83 9.02 -11.11 -1.76
N SER A 84 7.73 -11.34 -1.55
CA SER A 84 6.91 -10.76 -0.46
C SER A 84 7.19 -9.25 -0.27
N LYS A 85 7.38 -8.53 -1.38
CA LYS A 85 7.71 -7.10 -1.43
C LYS A 85 6.85 -6.40 -2.46
N TYR A 86 6.36 -5.22 -2.11
CA TYR A 86 5.51 -4.43 -2.99
C TYR A 86 6.30 -3.76 -4.11
N LEU A 87 5.64 -3.52 -5.24
CA LEU A 87 6.18 -2.88 -6.44
C LEU A 87 7.51 -3.52 -6.92
N VAL A 88 7.58 -4.85 -6.95
CA VAL A 88 8.69 -5.61 -7.57
C VAL A 88 8.36 -6.09 -8.99
N GLY A 89 7.09 -6.01 -9.40
CA GLY A 89 6.63 -6.29 -10.75
C GLY A 89 6.95 -5.18 -11.75
N GLN A 90 6.24 -5.15 -12.87
CA GLN A 90 6.46 -4.19 -13.95
C GLN A 90 6.29 -2.72 -13.49
N ALA A 91 5.26 -2.43 -12.70
CA ALA A 91 5.02 -1.09 -12.17
C ALA A 91 6.20 -0.62 -11.29
N GLY A 92 6.72 -1.52 -10.45
CA GLY A 92 7.89 -1.22 -9.62
C GLY A 92 9.16 -0.93 -10.42
N LYS A 93 9.41 -1.67 -11.51
CA LYS A 93 10.53 -1.42 -12.43
C LYS A 93 10.42 -0.06 -13.10
N ILE A 94 9.19 0.34 -13.47
CA ILE A 94 8.93 1.66 -14.08
C ILE A 94 9.20 2.77 -13.05
N ALA A 95 8.68 2.63 -11.82
CA ALA A 95 8.90 3.58 -10.74
C ALA A 95 10.38 3.73 -10.39
N GLU A 96 11.10 2.64 -10.20
CA GLU A 96 12.54 2.64 -9.96
C GLU A 96 13.32 3.29 -11.11
N GLY A 97 12.94 2.98 -12.36
CA GLY A 97 13.49 3.62 -13.55
C GLY A 97 13.22 5.12 -13.60
N PHE A 98 12.04 5.59 -13.13
CA PHE A 98 11.74 7.01 -13.03
C PHE A 98 12.73 7.71 -12.10
N PHE A 99 12.87 7.26 -10.85
CA PHE A 99 13.79 7.89 -9.89
C PHE A 99 15.25 7.84 -10.36
N ARG A 100 15.68 6.76 -11.00
CA ARG A 100 17.03 6.66 -11.58
C ARG A 100 17.29 7.67 -12.69
N ARG A 101 16.25 8.01 -13.49
CA ARG A 101 16.37 9.02 -14.58
C ARG A 101 16.22 10.46 -14.09
N ASN A 102 15.75 10.67 -12.86
CA ASN A 102 15.55 11.99 -12.26
C ASN A 102 16.39 12.10 -10.96
N PRO A 103 17.72 12.08 -11.05
CA PRO A 103 18.62 12.07 -9.89
C PRO A 103 18.55 13.36 -9.07
N GLU A 104 18.02 14.45 -9.63
CA GLU A 104 17.76 15.72 -8.95
C GLU A 104 16.78 15.58 -7.79
N LEU A 105 15.91 14.58 -7.82
CA LEU A 105 14.99 14.26 -6.72
C LEU A 105 15.74 13.71 -5.50
N LYS A 106 16.96 13.22 -5.67
CA LYS A 106 17.80 12.62 -4.62
C LYS A 106 17.08 11.53 -3.84
N ILE A 107 16.27 10.70 -4.55
CA ILE A 107 15.50 9.57 -3.99
C ILE A 107 16.03 8.27 -4.61
N ASP A 108 16.51 7.36 -3.78
CA ASP A 108 16.66 5.96 -4.11
C ASP A 108 15.34 5.24 -3.80
N PHE A 109 14.69 4.71 -4.82
CA PHE A 109 13.34 4.13 -4.70
C PHE A 109 13.26 2.98 -3.69
N ARG A 110 14.36 2.26 -3.46
CA ARG A 110 14.38 1.12 -2.53
C ARG A 110 14.85 1.48 -1.14
N LYS A 111 15.54 2.62 -0.97
CA LYS A 111 16.14 3.03 0.32
C LYS A 111 15.40 4.19 0.99
N ASN A 112 14.84 5.10 0.18
CA ASN A 112 14.24 6.34 0.69
C ASN A 112 12.71 6.35 0.62
N VAL A 113 12.09 5.23 0.18
CA VAL A 113 10.64 5.18 -0.05
C VAL A 113 10.00 4.06 0.79
N ILE A 114 9.02 4.41 1.60
CA ILE A 114 8.09 3.44 2.17
C ILE A 114 7.07 3.10 1.09
N ILE A 115 6.99 1.83 0.70
CA ILE A 115 6.05 1.37 -0.33
C ILE A 115 4.92 0.61 0.35
N LEU A 116 3.69 1.06 0.14
CA LEU A 116 2.47 0.43 0.65
C LEU A 116 1.47 0.25 -0.50
N ASP A 117 0.42 -0.53 -0.24
CA ASP A 117 -0.70 -0.68 -1.13
C ASP A 117 -2.01 -0.30 -0.41
N LYS A 118 -3.06 0.00 -1.17
CA LYS A 118 -4.39 0.34 -0.61
C LYS A 118 -5.06 -0.84 0.08
N THR A 119 -4.67 -2.06 -0.27
CA THR A 119 -5.06 -3.31 0.39
C THR A 119 -3.92 -4.33 0.25
N PRO A 120 -3.64 -5.18 1.25
CA PRO A 120 -2.67 -6.28 1.13
C PRO A 120 -3.23 -7.50 0.39
N VAL A 121 -4.50 -7.49 -0.03
CA VAL A 121 -5.13 -8.61 -0.72
C VAL A 121 -4.60 -8.70 -2.14
N HIS A 122 -3.96 -9.83 -2.47
CA HIS A 122 -3.43 -10.07 -3.79
C HIS A 122 -4.53 -10.19 -4.85
N SER A 123 -4.26 -9.67 -6.04
CA SER A 123 -4.95 -10.04 -7.27
C SER A 123 -4.05 -9.81 -8.49
N ALA A 124 -4.23 -10.60 -9.57
CA ALA A 124 -3.42 -10.44 -10.78
C ALA A 124 -3.66 -9.11 -11.50
N LYS A 125 -4.86 -8.57 -11.40
CA LYS A 125 -5.29 -7.25 -11.90
C LYS A 125 -6.22 -6.62 -10.88
N THR A 126 -6.11 -5.33 -10.64
CA THR A 126 -6.91 -4.60 -9.65
C THR A 126 -8.41 -4.85 -9.80
N LYS A 127 -8.93 -4.90 -11.03
CA LYS A 127 -10.35 -5.19 -11.31
C LYS A 127 -10.85 -6.54 -10.75
N HIS A 128 -9.96 -7.51 -10.53
CA HIS A 128 -10.34 -8.80 -9.94
C HIS A 128 -10.79 -8.66 -8.47
N LEU A 129 -10.37 -7.61 -7.77
CA LEU A 129 -10.83 -7.36 -6.40
C LEU A 129 -12.34 -7.16 -6.31
N ASN A 130 -12.97 -6.54 -7.35
CA ASN A 130 -14.43 -6.39 -7.41
C ASN A 130 -15.15 -7.75 -7.42
N PHE A 131 -14.64 -8.69 -8.22
CA PHE A 131 -15.19 -10.05 -8.27
C PHE A 131 -15.01 -10.75 -6.93
N ILE A 132 -13.82 -10.69 -6.34
CA ILE A 132 -13.52 -11.32 -5.05
C ILE A 132 -14.44 -10.77 -3.95
N GLU A 133 -14.58 -9.45 -3.87
CA GLU A 133 -15.46 -8.79 -2.90
C GLU A 133 -16.92 -9.20 -3.06
N HIS A 134 -17.42 -9.22 -4.30
CA HIS A 134 -18.78 -9.65 -4.63
C HIS A 134 -19.03 -11.11 -4.19
N GLU A 135 -18.12 -12.02 -4.51
CA GLU A 135 -18.24 -13.44 -4.17
C GLU A 135 -18.19 -13.68 -2.64
N LEU A 136 -17.32 -12.97 -1.93
CA LEU A 136 -17.25 -13.04 -0.46
C LEU A 136 -18.55 -12.58 0.18
N LYS A 137 -19.15 -11.50 -0.33
CA LYS A 137 -20.46 -10.99 0.16
C LYS A 137 -21.62 -11.93 -0.19
N SER A 138 -21.65 -12.47 -1.40
CA SER A 138 -22.74 -13.34 -1.87
C SER A 138 -22.82 -14.68 -1.13
N LYS A 139 -21.69 -15.17 -0.63
CA LYS A 139 -21.57 -16.42 0.12
C LYS A 139 -21.73 -16.25 1.63
N ASP A 140 -22.05 -15.05 2.09
CA ASP A 140 -22.11 -14.71 3.54
C ASP A 140 -20.83 -15.16 4.29
N SER A 141 -19.70 -14.98 3.63
CA SER A 141 -18.39 -15.35 4.17
C SER A 141 -18.03 -14.52 5.40
N LYS A 142 -17.32 -15.11 6.33
CA LYS A 142 -16.68 -14.36 7.44
C LYS A 142 -15.66 -13.32 6.94
N ALA A 143 -15.20 -13.44 5.72
CA ALA A 143 -14.32 -12.50 5.05
C ALA A 143 -15.08 -11.46 4.18
N CYS A 144 -16.43 -11.39 4.25
CA CYS A 144 -17.26 -10.57 3.36
C CYS A 144 -16.85 -9.09 3.30
N ASN A 145 -16.29 -8.56 4.36
CA ASN A 145 -15.82 -7.17 4.45
C ASN A 145 -14.30 -7.02 4.38
N LEU A 146 -13.55 -8.10 4.16
CA LEU A 146 -12.09 -8.09 4.28
C LEU A 146 -11.42 -7.05 3.38
N ILE A 147 -11.85 -6.94 2.11
CA ILE A 147 -11.28 -5.96 1.17
C ILE A 147 -11.61 -4.53 1.63
N LEU A 148 -12.84 -4.26 2.04
CA LEU A 148 -13.26 -2.96 2.56
C LEU A 148 -12.51 -2.60 3.86
N GLU A 149 -12.50 -3.52 4.82
CA GLU A 149 -11.84 -3.31 6.12
C GLU A 149 -10.34 -3.07 5.96
N SER A 150 -9.69 -3.82 5.07
CA SER A 150 -8.26 -3.63 4.81
C SER A 150 -7.97 -2.28 4.18
N GLN A 151 -8.80 -1.78 3.27
CA GLN A 151 -8.68 -0.45 2.68
C GLN A 151 -8.82 0.66 3.73
N ILE A 152 -9.84 0.57 4.57
CA ILE A 152 -10.08 1.56 5.64
C ILE A 152 -8.90 1.56 6.61
N TRP A 153 -8.47 0.39 7.06
CA TRP A 153 -7.34 0.26 7.97
C TRP A 153 -6.05 0.81 7.36
N MET A 154 -5.75 0.46 6.10
CA MET A 154 -4.55 0.95 5.41
C MET A 154 -4.60 2.47 5.24
N ALA A 155 -5.75 3.05 4.88
CA ALA A 155 -5.89 4.49 4.75
C ALA A 155 -5.64 5.23 6.07
N GLN A 156 -6.24 4.76 7.17
CA GLN A 156 -6.05 5.32 8.51
C GLN A 156 -4.59 5.26 8.94
N LYS A 157 -3.99 4.07 8.86
CA LYS A 157 -2.61 3.87 9.32
C LYS A 157 -1.57 4.54 8.43
N THR A 158 -1.82 4.65 7.14
CA THR A 158 -0.98 5.45 6.23
C THR A 158 -1.03 6.93 6.57
N ALA A 159 -2.22 7.48 6.83
CA ALA A 159 -2.37 8.87 7.23
C ALA A 159 -1.70 9.15 8.58
N GLU A 160 -1.90 8.29 9.58
CA GLU A 160 -1.22 8.40 10.88
C GLU A 160 0.32 8.44 10.72
N LEU A 161 0.87 7.49 9.95
CA LEU A 161 2.30 7.41 9.69
C LEU A 161 2.81 8.67 9.00
N HIS A 162 2.17 9.09 7.88
CA HIS A 162 2.64 10.25 7.13
C HIS A 162 2.54 11.55 7.94
N LYS A 163 1.42 11.79 8.64
CA LYS A 163 1.26 12.97 9.50
C LYS A 163 2.35 13.02 10.57
N ALA A 164 2.62 11.91 11.25
CA ALA A 164 3.62 11.88 12.30
C ALA A 164 5.05 12.08 11.76
N LEU A 165 5.38 11.54 10.58
CA LEU A 165 6.66 11.80 9.92
C LEU A 165 6.79 13.27 9.49
N TYR A 166 5.70 13.84 8.97
CA TYR A 166 5.62 15.26 8.59
C TYR A 166 5.81 16.18 9.78
N ASP A 167 5.04 15.96 10.86
CA ASP A 167 5.08 16.80 12.05
C ASP A 167 6.46 16.76 12.72
N ALA A 168 7.08 15.59 12.80
CA ALA A 168 8.44 15.45 13.31
C ALA A 168 9.46 16.19 12.43
N ALA A 169 9.32 16.14 11.11
CA ALA A 169 10.20 16.87 10.19
C ALA A 169 10.02 18.39 10.32
N VAL A 170 8.80 18.88 10.52
CA VAL A 170 8.52 20.30 10.79
C VAL A 170 9.14 20.75 12.12
N GLN A 171 8.99 19.95 13.18
CA GLN A 171 9.57 20.24 14.50
C GLN A 171 11.10 20.30 14.46
N GLU A 172 11.75 19.55 13.58
CA GLU A 172 13.21 19.59 13.34
C GLU A 172 13.66 20.76 12.46
N GLY A 173 12.72 21.54 11.95
CA GLY A 173 13.01 22.70 11.11
C GLY A 173 13.46 22.33 9.68
N LEU A 174 13.06 21.16 9.16
CA LEU A 174 13.34 20.79 7.78
C LEU A 174 12.71 21.80 6.81
N SER A 175 13.38 22.03 5.68
CA SER A 175 12.84 22.88 4.63
C SER A 175 11.58 22.26 4.01
N LYS A 176 10.71 23.08 3.43
CA LYS A 176 9.47 22.58 2.77
C LYS A 176 9.74 21.54 1.69
N SER A 177 10.91 21.58 1.03
CA SER A 177 11.32 20.60 0.02
C SER A 177 11.74 19.25 0.62
N ASP A 178 12.08 19.21 1.89
CA ASP A 178 12.58 18.01 2.57
C ASP A 178 11.50 17.33 3.44
N LEU A 179 10.30 17.93 3.52
CA LEU A 179 9.18 17.32 4.21
C LEU A 179 8.72 16.06 3.47
N PRO A 180 8.40 14.98 4.18
CA PRO A 180 7.93 13.73 3.57
C PRO A 180 6.69 13.94 2.70
N GLU A 181 6.67 13.31 1.54
CA GLU A 181 5.51 13.32 0.63
C GLU A 181 4.78 11.98 0.65
N LEU A 182 3.50 12.00 0.31
CA LEU A 182 2.69 10.81 0.09
C LEU A 182 2.16 10.83 -1.34
N TRP A 183 2.51 9.82 -2.12
CA TRP A 183 2.10 9.67 -3.52
C TRP A 183 1.12 8.51 -3.68
N LEU A 184 -0.12 8.81 -4.04
CA LEU A 184 -1.10 7.81 -4.44
C LEU A 184 -0.98 7.54 -5.93
N VAL A 185 -0.71 6.30 -6.29
CA VAL A 185 -0.66 5.85 -7.68
C VAL A 185 -1.95 5.09 -8.00
N GLY A 186 -2.42 5.14 -9.27
CA GLY A 186 -3.63 4.42 -9.66
C GLY A 186 -4.91 5.27 -9.54
N TYR A 187 -4.88 6.47 -10.10
CA TYR A 187 -5.99 7.44 -10.02
C TYR A 187 -7.34 6.90 -10.52
N THR A 188 -7.32 5.99 -11.49
CA THR A 188 -8.56 5.46 -12.11
C THR A 188 -9.45 4.77 -11.07
N GLU A 189 -8.88 3.97 -10.19
CA GLU A 189 -9.62 3.21 -9.18
C GLU A 189 -10.03 4.04 -7.95
N LEU A 190 -9.61 5.31 -7.91
CA LEU A 190 -10.03 6.29 -6.90
C LEU A 190 -11.23 7.13 -7.35
N LYS A 191 -11.69 6.98 -8.61
CA LYS A 191 -12.85 7.69 -9.18
C LYS A 191 -14.16 6.95 -8.85
N LYS A 192 -15.28 7.62 -9.16
CA LYS A 192 -16.62 7.03 -9.04
C LYS A 192 -16.70 5.68 -9.76
N GLY A 193 -17.06 4.65 -9.01
CA GLY A 193 -17.14 3.25 -9.48
C GLY A 193 -15.85 2.44 -9.31
N GLY A 194 -14.74 3.07 -8.89
CA GLY A 194 -13.48 2.35 -8.60
C GLY A 194 -13.51 1.67 -7.25
N ILE A 195 -12.76 0.59 -7.13
CA ILE A 195 -12.72 -0.26 -5.93
C ILE A 195 -12.12 0.47 -4.72
N PHE A 196 -11.27 1.49 -4.91
CA PHE A 196 -10.56 2.19 -3.85
C PHE A 196 -11.21 3.53 -3.41
N ILE A 197 -12.51 3.72 -3.69
CA ILE A 197 -13.27 4.85 -3.13
C ILE A 197 -13.22 4.84 -1.60
N PRO A 198 -13.47 3.72 -0.89
CA PRO A 198 -13.41 3.68 0.58
C PRO A 198 -12.04 4.09 1.12
N TYR A 199 -10.95 3.66 0.47
CA TYR A 199 -9.60 4.08 0.83
C TYR A 199 -9.44 5.60 0.71
N LYS A 200 -9.83 6.17 -0.44
CA LYS A 200 -9.72 7.62 -0.69
C LYS A 200 -10.53 8.44 0.32
N GLU A 201 -11.79 8.08 0.53
CA GLU A 201 -12.68 8.82 1.44
C GLU A 201 -12.19 8.77 2.88
N THR A 202 -11.72 7.61 3.32
CA THR A 202 -11.10 7.45 4.64
C THR A 202 -9.83 8.30 4.73
N LEU A 203 -8.95 8.22 3.74
CA LEU A 203 -7.71 8.99 3.73
C LEU A 203 -7.98 10.50 3.81
N MET A 204 -8.91 11.01 2.98
CA MET A 204 -9.27 12.44 2.99
C MET A 204 -9.78 12.88 4.37
N LYS A 205 -10.65 12.06 5.00
CA LYS A 205 -11.15 12.34 6.34
C LYS A 205 -10.03 12.39 7.39
N GLU A 206 -9.07 11.48 7.31
CA GLU A 206 -7.94 11.44 8.26
C GLU A 206 -7.02 12.68 8.15
N TYR A 207 -7.05 13.39 7.03
CA TYR A 207 -6.27 14.62 6.84
C TYR A 207 -7.06 15.91 7.12
N GLU A 208 -8.33 15.84 7.51
CA GLU A 208 -9.10 17.03 7.85
C GLU A 208 -8.37 17.87 8.92
N GLY A 209 -8.09 19.14 8.59
CA GLY A 209 -7.38 20.06 9.48
C GLY A 209 -5.87 19.82 9.61
N SER A 210 -5.25 18.94 8.80
CA SER A 210 -3.81 18.68 8.84
C SER A 210 -3.07 19.37 7.71
N ASP A 211 -2.00 20.11 8.02
CA ASP A 211 -1.12 20.75 7.04
C ASP A 211 -0.38 19.73 6.17
N ALA A 212 -0.20 18.51 6.65
CA ALA A 212 0.42 17.42 5.89
C ALA A 212 -0.36 17.06 4.62
N TRP A 213 -1.65 17.44 4.52
CA TRP A 213 -2.44 17.29 3.29
C TRP A 213 -1.80 18.00 2.09
N GLY A 214 -1.13 19.12 2.29
CA GLY A 214 -0.38 19.83 1.25
C GLY A 214 0.80 19.05 0.64
N LYS A 215 1.12 17.89 1.22
CA LYS A 215 2.17 16.96 0.77
C LYS A 215 1.61 15.62 0.26
N VAL A 216 0.31 15.55 -0.03
CA VAL A 216 -0.35 14.39 -0.61
C VAL A 216 -0.60 14.64 -2.10
N PHE A 217 -0.09 13.77 -2.96
CA PHE A 217 -0.20 13.87 -4.41
C PHE A 217 -0.82 12.62 -5.00
N VAL A 218 -1.57 12.77 -6.11
CA VAL A 218 -2.22 11.66 -6.81
C VAL A 218 -1.72 11.60 -8.24
N PHE A 219 -1.26 10.42 -8.64
CA PHE A 219 -0.70 10.18 -9.97
C PHE A 219 -1.50 9.14 -10.73
N GLN A 220 -1.57 9.33 -12.04
CA GLN A 220 -2.05 8.31 -12.96
C GLN A 220 -0.96 7.28 -13.21
N HIS A 221 -1.36 6.02 -13.50
CA HIS A 221 -0.42 4.98 -13.94
C HIS A 221 0.20 5.30 -15.29
#